data_9ef140fc5b2295afe13299c2a117aba6
#
_entry.id   9ef140fc5b2295afe13299c2a117aba6
#
_cell.length_a   1.000
_cell.length_b   1.000
_cell.length_c   1.000
_cell.angle_alpha   90.00
_cell.angle_beta   90.00
_cell.angle_gamma   90.00
#
_symmetry.space_group_name_H-M   'P 1'
#
loop_
_entity.id
_entity.type
_entity.pdbx_description
1 polymer ?
#
loop_
_entity_poly.entity_id
_entity_poly.type
_entity_poly.pdbx_seq_one_letter_code
_entity_poly.pdbx_strand_id
1 'polypeptide(L)' 'MDIFDEIKQSFKAEQESLKDFLAKGQVEDYNHYRQVVGTISGIDWSYNRLTEIINKRMELDEDDD' A
#
# COMPACT_ATOMS: atom_id res chain seq x y z
N MET A 1 -14.74 -1.40 -12.41
CA MET A 1 -13.57 -1.10 -11.58
C MET A 1 -12.38 -0.78 -12.50
N ASP A 2 -11.73 0.35 -12.29
CA ASP A 2 -10.59 0.69 -13.12
C ASP A 2 -9.30 0.08 -12.55
N ILE A 3 -8.22 0.20 -13.31
CA ILE A 3 -6.95 -0.43 -12.95
C ILE A 3 -6.37 0.18 -11.66
N PHE A 4 -6.61 1.46 -11.40
CA PHE A 4 -6.10 2.10 -10.19
C PHE A 4 -6.78 1.56 -8.93
N ASP A 5 -8.09 1.32 -8.99
CA ASP A 5 -8.81 0.70 -7.89
C ASP A 5 -8.32 -0.72 -7.64
N GLU A 6 -8.05 -1.46 -8.70
CA GLU A 6 -7.51 -2.81 -8.58
C GLU A 6 -6.15 -2.82 -7.91
N ILE A 7 -5.26 -1.90 -8.30
CA ILE A 7 -3.93 -1.77 -7.69
C ILE A 7 -4.05 -1.42 -6.21
N LYS A 8 -4.92 -0.45 -5.86
CA LYS A 8 -5.11 -0.06 -4.47
C LYS A 8 -5.64 -1.20 -3.62
N GLN A 9 -6.58 -1.96 -4.15
CA GLN A 9 -7.12 -3.12 -3.43
C GLN A 9 -6.05 -4.20 -3.21
N SER A 10 -5.21 -4.41 -4.22
CA SER A 10 -4.10 -5.36 -4.11
C SER A 10 -3.12 -4.95 -3.00
N PHE A 11 -2.77 -3.67 -2.92
CA PHE A 11 -1.90 -3.16 -1.87
C PHE A 11 -2.52 -3.36 -0.49
N LYS A 12 -3.80 -3.05 -0.34
CA LYS A 12 -4.51 -3.21 0.93
C LYS A 12 -4.58 -4.67 1.35
N ALA A 13 -4.86 -5.56 0.41
CA ALA A 13 -4.92 -7.00 0.69
C ALA A 13 -3.57 -7.51 1.18
N GLU A 14 -2.48 -7.07 0.57
CA GLU A 14 -1.14 -7.46 1.00
C GLU A 14 -0.81 -6.93 2.39
N GLN A 15 -1.17 -5.69 2.68
CA GLN A 15 -0.97 -5.13 4.02
C GLN A 15 -1.73 -5.90 5.08
N GLU A 16 -2.98 -6.25 4.81
CA GLU A 16 -3.79 -7.04 5.75
C GLU A 16 -3.18 -8.41 5.99
N SER A 17 -2.68 -9.05 4.94
CA SER A 17 -2.01 -10.34 5.06
C SER A 17 -0.77 -10.26 5.94
N LEU A 18 0.04 -9.21 5.77
CA LEU A 18 1.25 -9.00 6.57
C LEU A 18 0.93 -8.66 8.02
N LYS A 19 -0.12 -7.87 8.25
CA LYS A 19 -0.57 -7.55 9.60
C LYS A 19 -1.07 -8.80 10.33
N ASP A 20 -1.80 -9.66 9.63
CA ASP A 20 -2.24 -10.94 10.18
C ASP A 20 -1.06 -11.81 10.54
N PHE A 21 -0.05 -11.86 9.69
CA PHE A 21 1.17 -12.61 9.95
C PHE A 21 1.83 -12.16 11.26
N LEU A 22 1.92 -10.85 11.47
CA LEU A 22 2.47 -10.29 12.70
C LEU A 22 1.58 -10.61 13.91
N ALA A 23 0.27 -10.46 13.74
CA ALA A 23 -0.68 -10.67 14.84
C ALA A 23 -0.69 -12.12 15.32
N LYS A 24 -0.43 -13.07 14.43
CA LYS A 24 -0.38 -14.50 14.77
C LYS A 24 0.95 -14.93 15.38
N GLY A 25 1.90 -14.01 15.53
CA GLY A 25 3.20 -14.32 16.12
C GLY A 25 4.06 -15.23 15.28
N GLN A 26 3.91 -15.18 13.97
CA GLN A 26 4.66 -16.05 13.05
C GLN A 26 6.06 -15.53 12.71
N VAL A 27 6.43 -14.41 13.31
CA VAL A 27 7.75 -13.80 13.12
C VAL A 27 8.80 -14.61 13.88
N GLU A 28 9.88 -14.97 13.20
CA GLU A 28 10.91 -15.84 13.77
C GLU A 28 11.84 -15.10 14.73
N ASP A 29 12.23 -13.87 14.37
CA ASP A 29 13.16 -13.09 15.18
C ASP A 29 12.95 -11.59 14.91
N TYR A 30 13.75 -10.75 15.58
CA TYR A 30 13.65 -9.30 15.47
C TYR A 30 13.96 -8.80 14.05
N ASN A 31 14.92 -9.41 13.38
CA ASN A 31 15.26 -9.03 12.01
C ASN A 31 14.10 -9.32 11.07
N HIS A 32 13.46 -10.47 11.22
CA HIS A 32 12.28 -10.83 10.44
C HIS A 32 11.14 -9.84 10.72
N TYR A 33 10.91 -9.49 11.98
CA TYR A 33 9.93 -8.50 12.38
C TYR A 33 10.16 -7.17 11.65
N ARG A 34 11.40 -6.68 11.66
CA ARG A 34 11.75 -5.44 11.00
C ARG A 34 11.50 -5.49 9.49
N GLN A 35 11.79 -6.63 8.86
CA GLN A 35 11.55 -6.81 7.42
C GLN A 35 10.06 -6.71 7.11
N VAL A 36 9.21 -7.38 7.90
CA VAL A 36 7.77 -7.37 7.68
C VAL A 36 7.21 -5.95 7.90
N VAL A 37 7.60 -5.29 8.99
CA VAL A 37 7.17 -3.91 9.27
C VAL A 37 7.64 -2.97 8.16
N GLY A 38 8.87 -3.13 7.67
CA GLY A 38 9.41 -2.34 6.58
C GLY A 38 8.61 -2.53 5.29
N THR A 39 8.20 -3.76 5.01
CA THR A 39 7.37 -4.05 3.84
C THR A 39 6.01 -3.38 3.96
N ILE A 40 5.37 -3.45 5.13
CA ILE A 40 4.08 -2.80 5.38
C ILE A 40 4.22 -1.28 5.16
N SER A 41 5.27 -0.69 5.72
CA SER A 41 5.54 0.74 5.56
C SER A 41 5.79 1.12 4.10
N GLY A 42 6.52 0.27 3.36
CA GLY A 42 6.78 0.48 1.94
C GLY A 42 5.51 0.45 1.10
N ILE A 43 4.62 -0.48 1.41
CA ILE A 43 3.32 -0.58 0.73
C ILE A 43 2.49 0.66 1.03
N ASP A 44 2.49 1.11 2.29
CA ASP A 44 1.75 2.30 2.70
C ASP A 44 2.27 3.54 1.95
N TRP A 45 3.57 3.71 1.89
CA TRP A 45 4.21 4.80 1.13
C TRP A 45 3.79 4.74 -0.34
N SER A 46 3.85 3.55 -0.94
CA SER A 46 3.51 3.34 -2.34
C SER A 46 2.04 3.66 -2.62
N TYR A 47 1.15 3.22 -1.74
CA TYR A 47 -0.28 3.49 -1.84
C TYR A 47 -0.55 5.00 -1.81
N ASN A 48 0.06 5.70 -0.85
CA ASN A 48 -0.13 7.13 -0.72
C ASN A 48 0.43 7.89 -1.91
N ARG A 49 1.58 7.47 -2.41
CA ARG A 49 2.19 8.08 -3.59
C ARG A 49 1.34 7.88 -4.84
N LEU A 50 0.83 6.67 -5.03
CA LEU A 50 -0.04 6.35 -6.15
C LEU A 50 -1.30 7.23 -6.11
N THR A 51 -1.94 7.32 -4.95
CA THR A 51 -3.14 8.14 -4.76
C THR A 51 -2.86 9.61 -5.06
N GLU A 52 -1.73 10.12 -4.60
CA GLU A 52 -1.31 11.50 -4.85
C GLU A 52 -1.15 11.76 -6.35
N ILE A 53 -0.50 10.86 -7.07
CA ILE A 53 -0.28 11.00 -8.51
C ILE A 53 -1.61 10.97 -9.26
N ILE A 54 -2.50 10.06 -8.90
CA ILE A 54 -3.83 9.96 -9.53
C ILE A 54 -4.62 11.24 -9.31
N ASN A 55 -4.66 11.73 -8.08
CA ASN A 55 -5.41 12.95 -7.74
C ASN A 55 -4.86 14.16 -8.49
N LYS A 56 -3.54 14.26 -8.59
CA LYS A 56 -2.89 15.35 -9.29
C LYS A 56 -3.25 15.32 -10.78
N ARG A 57 -3.28 14.15 -11.38
CA ARG A 57 -3.68 13.99 -12.78
C ARG A 57 -5.12 14.38 -13.02
N MET A 58 -6.01 14.00 -12.10
CA MET A 58 -7.41 14.34 -12.20
C MET A 58 -7.63 15.84 -12.10
N GLU A 59 -6.88 16.53 -11.22
CA GLU A 59 -6.94 17.99 -11.11
C GLU A 59 -6.50 18.67 -12.40
N LEU A 60 -5.43 18.16 -13.01
CA LEU A 60 -4.92 18.72 -14.28
C LEU A 60 -5.93 18.54 -15.41
N ASP A 61 -6.61 17.41 -15.44
CA ASP A 61 -7.64 17.14 -16.44
C ASP A 61 -8.84 18.07 -16.27
N GLU A 62 -9.21 18.39 -15.03
CA GLU A 62 -10.28 19.34 -14.73
C GLU A 62 -9.90 20.77 -15.15
N ASP A 63 -8.64 21.15 -14.94
CA ASP A 63 -8.13 22.48 -15.28
C ASP A 63 -7.95 22.67 -16.79
N ASP A 64 -7.96 21.61 -17.54
CA ASP A 64 -7.69 21.61 -18.98
C ASP A 64 -8.94 21.97 -19.82
N ASP A 65 -9.99 22.37 -19.16
CA ASP A 65 -11.19 22.90 -19.83
C ASP A 65 -10.98 24.34 -20.30
#